data_17f3ebffcebf1afa46c3cffbfad65b34
#
_entry.id   17f3ebffcebf1afa46c3cffbfad65b34
#
_cell.length_a   1.000
_cell.length_b   1.000
_cell.length_c   1.000
_cell.angle_alpha   90.00
_cell.angle_beta   90.00
_cell.angle_gamma   90.00
#
_symmetry.space_group_name_H-M   'P 1'
#
loop_
_entity.id
_entity.type
_entity.pdbx_description
1 polymer ?
#
loop_
_entity_poly.entity_id
_entity_poly.type
_entity_poly.pdbx_seq_one_letter_code
_entity_poly.pdbx_strand_id
1 'polypeptide(L)'
;LRSKPELDFEYIERELKKIRLYDFFCNIKKLLSVWFGEETGDAVTDYMTEYIFSSGCFGTYERNALASAVKSKQNLGSSKKARIREIKNVIFLPYKGMCAKYPILKKMPFLLPFMWIIRIFTVLLFKRKRLEALDVRINTVTEKNIDDYHLSLRLVGLDFNFKE
;
A
#
# COMPACT_ATOMS: atom_id res chain seq x y z
N LEU A 1 -22.06 -8.06 14.46
CA LEU A 1 -21.45 -9.40 14.58
C LEU A 1 -21.85 -10.11 15.90
N ARG A 2 -21.96 -9.39 17.02
CA ARG A 2 -22.36 -9.94 18.33
C ARG A 2 -23.78 -10.50 18.38
N SER A 3 -24.65 -10.18 17.44
CA SER A 3 -26.07 -10.56 17.44
C SER A 3 -26.40 -11.82 16.63
N LYS A 4 -25.41 -12.50 16.03
CA LYS A 4 -25.62 -13.77 15.33
C LYS A 4 -25.17 -14.93 16.21
N PRO A 5 -26.08 -15.76 16.71
CA PRO A 5 -25.76 -16.91 17.59
C PRO A 5 -25.01 -18.07 16.90
N GLU A 6 -24.76 -17.95 15.58
CA GLU A 6 -24.13 -19.00 14.75
C GLU A 6 -22.64 -18.78 14.50
N LEU A 7 -22.03 -17.71 15.05
CA LEU A 7 -20.59 -17.43 14.84
C LEU A 7 -19.75 -18.22 15.85
N ASP A 8 -19.00 -19.19 15.34
CA ASP A 8 -17.98 -19.92 16.11
C ASP A 8 -16.73 -19.05 16.29
N PHE A 9 -16.65 -18.37 17.43
CA PHE A 9 -15.54 -17.50 17.76
C PHE A 9 -14.24 -18.27 17.99
N GLU A 10 -14.28 -19.49 18.50
CA GLU A 10 -13.08 -20.31 18.68
C GLU A 10 -12.47 -20.70 17.33
N TYR A 11 -13.30 -21.04 16.36
CA TYR A 11 -12.87 -21.29 15.01
C TYR A 11 -12.22 -20.05 14.40
N ILE A 12 -12.89 -18.88 14.51
CA ILE A 12 -12.39 -17.61 13.96
C ILE A 12 -11.03 -17.27 14.58
N GLU A 13 -10.87 -17.36 15.90
CA GLU A 13 -9.60 -17.06 16.57
C GLU A 13 -8.48 -17.99 16.12
N ARG A 14 -8.77 -19.28 16.01
CA ARG A 14 -7.81 -20.28 15.53
C ARG A 14 -7.33 -19.98 14.11
N GLU A 15 -8.25 -19.64 13.20
CA GLU A 15 -7.88 -19.30 11.82
C GLU A 15 -7.12 -17.96 11.75
N LEU A 16 -7.52 -16.96 12.52
CA LEU A 16 -6.79 -15.69 12.58
C LEU A 16 -5.36 -15.84 13.12
N LYS A 17 -5.14 -16.73 14.10
CA LYS A 17 -3.79 -17.06 14.61
C LYS A 17 -2.94 -17.73 13.52
N LYS A 18 -3.51 -18.66 12.73
CA LYS A 18 -2.79 -19.30 11.62
C LYS A 18 -2.29 -18.30 10.57
N ILE A 19 -3.09 -17.29 10.25
CA ILE A 19 -2.74 -16.27 9.26
C ILE A 19 -2.07 -15.03 9.89
N ARG A 20 -1.72 -15.08 11.19
CA ARG A 20 -1.05 -13.99 11.94
C ARG A 20 -1.81 -12.66 11.93
N LEU A 21 -3.12 -12.70 11.93
CA LEU A 21 -4.00 -11.51 11.99
C LEU A 21 -4.77 -11.37 13.30
N TYR A 22 -4.49 -12.22 14.29
CA TYR A 22 -5.24 -12.24 15.55
C TYR A 22 -5.06 -10.92 16.33
N ASP A 23 -3.83 -10.42 16.46
CA ASP A 23 -3.55 -9.19 17.20
C ASP A 23 -4.20 -7.98 16.54
N PHE A 24 -4.13 -7.89 15.21
CA PHE A 24 -4.83 -6.86 14.45
C PHE A 24 -6.35 -6.93 14.65
N PHE A 25 -6.92 -8.13 14.65
CA PHE A 25 -8.35 -8.32 14.92
C PHE A 25 -8.74 -7.86 16.32
N CYS A 26 -7.93 -8.15 17.35
CA CYS A 26 -8.14 -7.66 18.70
C CYS A 26 -8.11 -6.12 18.76
N ASN A 27 -7.14 -5.49 18.10
CA ASN A 27 -7.05 -4.04 18.04
C ASN A 27 -8.23 -3.41 17.31
N ILE A 28 -8.73 -4.00 16.23
CA ILE A 28 -9.96 -3.56 15.55
C ILE A 28 -11.20 -3.71 16.45
N LYS A 29 -11.31 -4.81 17.18
CA LYS A 29 -12.43 -4.99 18.14
C LYS A 29 -12.40 -3.90 19.20
N LYS A 30 -11.23 -3.61 19.77
CA LYS A 30 -11.05 -2.54 20.74
C LYS A 30 -11.39 -1.18 20.17
N LEU A 31 -10.91 -0.88 18.96
CA LEU A 31 -11.23 0.37 18.26
C LEU A 31 -12.75 0.56 18.07
N LEU A 32 -13.46 -0.51 17.69
CA LEU A 32 -14.90 -0.47 17.56
C LEU A 32 -15.62 -0.26 18.92
N SER A 33 -15.08 -0.84 20.00
CA SER A 33 -15.61 -0.60 21.35
C SER A 33 -15.37 0.84 21.82
N VAL A 34 -14.26 1.47 21.41
CA VAL A 34 -13.99 2.89 21.69
C VAL A 34 -14.91 3.81 20.88
N TRP A 35 -15.16 3.51 19.59
CA TRP A 35 -15.98 4.38 18.73
C TRP A 35 -17.49 4.25 18.98
N PHE A 36 -17.97 3.06 19.30
CA PHE A 36 -19.40 2.73 19.38
C PHE A 36 -19.82 2.15 20.73
N GLY A 37 -18.92 2.08 21.70
CA GLY A 37 -19.14 1.58 23.04
C GLY A 37 -18.74 2.63 24.10
N GLU A 38 -18.42 2.13 25.29
CA GLU A 38 -18.05 2.95 26.45
C GLU A 38 -16.57 2.73 26.87
N GLU A 39 -15.76 2.05 26.05
CA GLU A 39 -14.37 1.81 26.38
C GLU A 39 -13.51 3.03 26.13
N THR A 40 -12.51 3.22 27.00
CA THR A 40 -11.50 4.28 26.83
C THR A 40 -10.44 3.86 25.81
N GLY A 41 -10.03 4.79 24.95
CA GLY A 41 -8.97 4.57 23.98
C GLY A 41 -7.60 4.43 24.63
N ASP A 42 -6.67 3.87 23.85
CA ASP A 42 -5.25 3.83 24.15
C ASP A 42 -4.44 4.34 22.95
N ALA A 43 -3.11 4.41 23.09
CA ALA A 43 -2.21 4.91 22.04
C ALA A 43 -2.36 4.17 20.70
N VAL A 44 -2.72 2.87 20.71
CA VAL A 44 -2.94 2.09 19.48
C VAL A 44 -4.26 2.48 18.81
N THR A 45 -5.34 2.59 19.57
CA THR A 45 -6.65 3.01 19.06
C THR A 45 -6.63 4.46 18.56
N ASP A 46 -5.92 5.35 19.26
CA ASP A 46 -5.72 6.74 18.83
C ASP A 46 -4.94 6.82 17.51
N TYR A 47 -3.84 6.08 17.42
CA TYR A 47 -3.06 5.97 16.18
C TYR A 47 -3.92 5.42 15.02
N MET A 48 -4.69 4.35 15.25
CA MET A 48 -5.57 3.77 14.23
C MET A 48 -6.66 4.74 13.78
N THR A 49 -7.22 5.48 14.73
CA THR A 49 -8.23 6.52 14.47
C THR A 49 -7.66 7.62 13.58
N GLU A 50 -6.53 8.19 13.97
CA GLU A 50 -5.84 9.22 13.17
C GLU A 50 -5.46 8.69 11.78
N TYR A 51 -4.94 7.46 11.72
CA TYR A 51 -4.59 6.83 10.45
C TYR A 51 -5.79 6.69 9.51
N ILE A 52 -6.95 6.24 10.01
CA ILE A 52 -8.17 6.05 9.21
C ILE A 52 -8.68 7.41 8.70
N PHE A 53 -8.81 8.40 9.58
CA PHE A 53 -9.34 9.71 9.19
C PHE A 53 -8.40 10.51 8.30
N SER A 54 -7.08 10.44 8.53
CA SER A 54 -6.11 11.16 7.69
C SER A 54 -5.87 10.49 6.33
N SER A 55 -6.14 9.19 6.19
CA SER A 55 -5.92 8.45 4.93
C SER A 55 -7.07 8.60 3.93
N GLY A 56 -8.28 8.91 4.40
CA GLY A 56 -9.48 8.80 3.58
C GLY A 56 -9.72 7.37 3.08
N CYS A 57 -10.74 7.18 2.24
CA CYS A 57 -11.12 5.83 1.78
C CYS A 57 -10.14 5.18 0.78
N PHE A 58 -9.28 5.95 0.11
CA PHE A 58 -8.32 5.46 -0.90
C PHE A 58 -6.86 5.51 -0.46
N GLY A 59 -6.57 6.03 0.74
CA GLY A 59 -5.22 6.32 1.20
C GLY A 59 -4.58 7.52 0.46
N THR A 60 -3.44 7.96 0.96
CA THR A 60 -2.65 8.99 0.29
C THR A 60 -1.69 8.38 -0.73
N TYR A 61 -1.23 9.21 -1.71
CA TYR A 61 -0.19 8.79 -2.67
C TYR A 61 1.08 8.30 -1.96
N GLU A 62 1.46 8.96 -0.88
CA GLU A 62 2.65 8.62 -0.07
C GLU A 62 2.51 7.23 0.57
N ARG A 63 1.38 6.95 1.21
CA ARG A 63 1.11 5.66 1.85
C ARG A 63 1.04 4.51 0.85
N ASN A 64 0.42 4.75 -0.31
CA ASN A 64 0.40 3.76 -1.39
C ASN A 64 1.80 3.49 -1.95
N ALA A 65 2.66 4.52 -2.05
CA ALA A 65 4.05 4.37 -2.47
C ALA A 65 4.86 3.58 -1.43
N LEU A 66 4.67 3.86 -0.12
CA LEU A 66 5.32 3.11 0.97
C LEU A 66 4.87 1.65 1.00
N ALA A 67 3.58 1.37 0.89
CA ALA A 67 3.06 0.01 0.84
C ALA A 67 3.65 -0.79 -0.33
N SER A 68 3.72 -0.19 -1.52
CA SER A 68 4.36 -0.80 -2.69
C SER A 68 5.86 -1.02 -2.48
N ALA A 69 6.55 -0.07 -1.85
CA ALA A 69 7.99 -0.15 -1.58
C ALA A 69 8.32 -1.23 -0.54
N VAL A 70 7.52 -1.34 0.52
CA VAL A 70 7.63 -2.40 1.53
C VAL A 70 7.49 -3.77 0.88
N LYS A 71 6.46 -3.98 0.07
CA LYS A 71 6.26 -5.21 -0.69
C LYS A 71 7.43 -5.50 -1.63
N SER A 72 8.01 -4.47 -2.25
CA SER A 72 9.17 -4.60 -3.14
C SER A 72 10.46 -4.87 -2.36
N LYS A 73 10.66 -4.28 -1.16
CA LYS A 73 11.82 -4.53 -0.29
C LYS A 73 11.83 -5.98 0.19
N GLN A 74 10.69 -6.52 0.59
CA GLN A 74 10.57 -7.94 0.97
C GLN A 74 11.02 -8.88 -0.16
N ASN A 75 10.68 -8.56 -1.42
CA ASN A 75 11.04 -9.36 -2.58
C ASN A 75 12.48 -9.16 -3.06
N LEU A 76 13.08 -7.97 -2.85
CA LEU A 76 14.34 -7.56 -3.47
C LEU A 76 15.49 -7.37 -2.46
N GLY A 77 15.21 -7.36 -1.16
CA GLY A 77 16.20 -7.23 -0.09
C GLY A 77 16.92 -5.87 0.00
N SER A 78 16.54 -4.87 -0.80
CA SER A 78 17.18 -3.54 -0.81
C SER A 78 16.19 -2.44 -1.18
N SER A 79 16.17 -1.37 -0.39
CA SER A 79 15.33 -0.19 -0.64
C SER A 79 15.70 0.53 -1.94
N LYS A 80 16.99 0.55 -2.34
CA LYS A 80 17.43 1.13 -3.62
C LYS A 80 16.79 0.40 -4.81
N LYS A 81 16.75 -0.94 -4.78
CA LYS A 81 16.09 -1.74 -5.81
C LYS A 81 14.58 -1.54 -5.82
N ALA A 82 13.95 -1.42 -4.65
CA ALA A 82 12.53 -1.12 -4.53
C ALA A 82 12.19 0.23 -5.15
N ARG A 83 13.00 1.28 -4.86
CA ARG A 83 12.86 2.63 -5.45
C ARG A 83 13.01 2.61 -6.97
N ILE A 84 14.05 1.94 -7.49
CA ILE A 84 14.25 1.81 -8.95
C ILE A 84 13.06 1.09 -9.60
N ARG A 85 12.51 0.06 -8.96
CA ARG A 85 11.35 -0.67 -9.47
C ARG A 85 10.10 0.22 -9.52
N GLU A 86 9.85 1.03 -8.50
CA GLU A 86 8.75 2.01 -8.50
C GLU A 86 8.90 3.03 -9.63
N ILE A 87 10.10 3.58 -9.80
CA ILE A 87 10.41 4.51 -10.92
C ILE A 87 10.14 3.83 -12.27
N LYS A 88 10.63 2.61 -12.45
CA LYS A 88 10.38 1.83 -13.68
C LYS A 88 8.89 1.60 -13.93
N ASN A 89 8.13 1.21 -12.92
CA ASN A 89 6.69 0.96 -13.06
C ASN A 89 5.90 2.21 -13.45
N VAL A 90 6.34 3.38 -12.97
CA VAL A 90 5.71 4.66 -13.32
C VAL A 90 6.09 5.12 -14.73
N ILE A 91 7.37 4.97 -15.11
CA ILE A 91 7.87 5.40 -16.44
C ILE A 91 7.47 4.38 -17.51
N PHE A 92 7.76 3.10 -17.27
CA PHE A 92 7.53 2.02 -18.23
C PHE A 92 6.27 1.25 -17.87
N LEU A 93 5.13 1.73 -18.37
CA LEU A 93 3.87 1.01 -18.20
C LEU A 93 3.95 -0.34 -18.92
N PRO A 94 3.48 -1.44 -18.30
CA PRO A 94 3.46 -2.76 -18.96
C PRO A 94 2.59 -2.74 -20.23
N TYR A 95 2.85 -3.64 -21.15
CA TYR A 95 2.19 -3.74 -22.46
C TYR A 95 0.65 -3.63 -22.36
N LYS A 96 0.04 -4.38 -21.43
CA LYS A 96 -1.42 -4.33 -21.20
C LYS A 96 -1.92 -2.90 -20.90
N GLY A 97 -1.21 -2.19 -20.04
CA GLY A 97 -1.54 -0.80 -19.70
C GLY A 97 -1.31 0.18 -20.84
N MET A 98 -0.30 -0.08 -21.68
CA MET A 98 -0.05 0.71 -22.88
C MET A 98 -1.10 0.46 -23.95
N CYS A 99 -1.53 -0.77 -24.16
CA CYS A 99 -2.61 -1.12 -25.10
C CYS A 99 -3.98 -0.53 -24.69
N ALA A 100 -4.25 -0.43 -23.38
CA ALA A 100 -5.47 0.23 -22.90
C ALA A 100 -5.48 1.73 -23.24
N LYS A 101 -4.29 2.37 -23.22
CA LYS A 101 -4.13 3.81 -23.48
C LYS A 101 -3.93 4.12 -24.96
N TYR A 102 -3.27 3.24 -25.68
CA TYR A 102 -2.93 3.37 -27.08
C TYR A 102 -3.36 2.10 -27.84
N PRO A 103 -4.61 2.04 -28.33
CA PRO A 103 -5.17 0.83 -28.98
C PRO A 103 -4.39 0.34 -30.19
N ILE A 104 -3.63 1.23 -30.85
CA ILE A 104 -2.78 0.92 -32.01
C ILE A 104 -1.72 -0.13 -31.68
N LEU A 105 -1.26 -0.22 -30.43
CA LEU A 105 -0.28 -1.20 -30.00
C LEU A 105 -0.80 -2.66 -30.04
N LYS A 106 -2.13 -2.86 -30.07
CA LYS A 106 -2.73 -4.19 -30.28
C LYS A 106 -2.49 -4.70 -31.68
N LYS A 107 -2.42 -3.77 -32.68
CA LYS A 107 -2.17 -4.11 -34.10
C LYS A 107 -0.68 -4.15 -34.43
N MET A 108 0.12 -3.28 -33.77
CA MET A 108 1.53 -3.08 -34.11
C MET A 108 2.38 -3.04 -32.81
N PRO A 109 2.67 -4.19 -32.18
CA PRO A 109 3.38 -4.26 -30.89
C PRO A 109 4.83 -3.73 -30.93
N PHE A 110 5.47 -3.74 -32.09
CA PHE A 110 6.84 -3.20 -32.26
C PHE A 110 6.93 -1.68 -32.03
N LEU A 111 5.81 -0.95 -32.05
CA LEU A 111 5.75 0.48 -31.74
C LEU A 111 5.89 0.78 -30.23
N LEU A 112 5.90 -0.23 -29.36
CA LEU A 112 5.97 -0.07 -27.92
C LEU A 112 7.11 0.83 -27.44
N PRO A 113 8.39 0.67 -27.89
CA PRO A 113 9.48 1.53 -27.45
C PRO A 113 9.28 2.99 -27.89
N PHE A 114 8.75 3.24 -29.08
CA PHE A 114 8.44 4.60 -29.55
C PHE A 114 7.35 5.24 -28.70
N MET A 115 6.32 4.48 -28.34
CA MET A 115 5.24 4.98 -27.48
C MET A 115 5.72 5.27 -26.06
N TRP A 116 6.72 4.57 -25.54
CA TRP A 116 7.37 4.93 -24.28
C TRP A 116 8.09 6.26 -24.36
N ILE A 117 8.84 6.50 -25.44
CA ILE A 117 9.54 7.77 -25.68
C ILE A 117 8.52 8.91 -25.77
N ILE A 118 7.50 8.80 -26.59
CA ILE A 118 6.42 9.79 -26.71
C ILE A 118 5.77 10.07 -25.36
N ARG A 119 5.54 9.02 -24.56
CA ARG A 119 4.97 9.15 -23.21
C ARG A 119 5.89 9.93 -22.28
N ILE A 120 7.19 9.64 -22.27
CA ILE A 120 8.18 10.36 -21.46
C ILE A 120 8.15 11.84 -21.85
N PHE A 121 8.21 12.16 -23.13
CA PHE A 121 8.11 13.56 -23.61
C PHE A 121 6.78 14.21 -23.22
N THR A 122 5.67 13.50 -23.35
CA THR A 122 4.35 14.02 -22.98
C THR A 122 4.25 14.30 -21.48
N VAL A 123 4.81 13.43 -20.63
CA VAL A 123 4.83 13.62 -19.18
C VAL A 123 5.74 14.79 -18.80
N LEU A 124 6.93 14.89 -19.39
CA LEU A 124 7.89 15.97 -19.11
C LEU A 124 7.37 17.34 -19.56
N LEU A 125 6.76 17.44 -20.77
CA LEU A 125 6.36 18.72 -21.34
C LEU A 125 4.99 19.20 -20.88
N PHE A 126 4.03 18.29 -20.68
CA PHE A 126 2.61 18.67 -20.51
C PHE A 126 1.99 18.31 -19.16
N LYS A 127 2.67 17.54 -18.28
CA LYS A 127 2.05 17.03 -17.05
C LYS A 127 2.90 17.29 -15.80
N ARG A 128 3.14 18.57 -15.47
CA ARG A 128 3.86 18.97 -14.24
C ARG A 128 3.30 18.30 -12.98
N LYS A 129 1.97 18.22 -12.82
CA LYS A 129 1.31 17.51 -11.69
C LYS A 129 1.70 16.04 -11.57
N ARG A 130 2.05 15.37 -12.69
CA ARG A 130 2.54 13.98 -12.63
C ARG A 130 4.00 13.87 -12.23
N LEU A 131 4.80 14.89 -12.55
CA LEU A 131 6.19 14.98 -12.08
C LEU A 131 6.23 15.25 -10.58
N GLU A 132 5.35 16.11 -10.05
CA GLU A 132 5.19 16.34 -8.62
C GLU A 132 4.77 15.04 -7.89
N ALA A 133 3.80 14.29 -8.43
CA ALA A 133 3.40 12.99 -7.87
C ALA A 133 4.51 11.93 -7.96
N LEU A 134 5.38 11.99 -8.97
CA LEU A 134 6.58 11.16 -9.09
C LEU A 134 7.64 11.54 -8.07
N ASP A 135 7.86 12.85 -7.89
CA ASP A 135 8.82 13.37 -6.93
C ASP A 135 8.42 12.99 -5.50
N VAL A 136 7.15 13.17 -5.15
CA VAL A 136 6.59 12.68 -3.88
C VAL A 136 6.85 11.18 -3.71
N ARG A 137 6.52 10.35 -4.70
CA ARG A 137 6.75 8.89 -4.63
C ARG A 137 8.22 8.53 -4.44
N ILE A 138 9.12 9.21 -5.17
CA ILE A 138 10.55 8.95 -5.11
C ILE A 138 11.11 9.35 -3.75
N ASN A 139 10.73 10.53 -3.24
CA ASN A 139 11.23 11.07 -1.98
C ASN A 139 10.63 10.35 -0.76
N THR A 140 9.41 9.84 -0.87
CA THR A 140 8.75 9.09 0.20
C THR A 140 9.38 7.70 0.40
N VAL A 141 9.95 7.08 -0.66
CA VAL A 141 10.57 5.75 -0.59
C VAL A 141 12.02 5.86 -0.10
N THR A 142 12.20 6.29 1.15
CA THR A 142 13.49 6.25 1.87
C THR A 142 13.53 5.05 2.81
N GLU A 143 14.75 4.64 3.22
CA GLU A 143 14.90 3.53 4.18
C GLU A 143 14.18 3.84 5.49
N LYS A 144 14.38 5.05 6.00
CA LYS A 144 13.74 5.52 7.23
C LYS A 144 12.21 5.44 7.14
N ASN A 145 11.60 5.98 6.08
CA ASN A 145 10.14 5.96 5.93
C ASN A 145 9.58 4.55 5.77
N ILE A 146 10.35 3.63 5.16
CA ILE A 146 9.96 2.22 5.05
C ILE A 146 10.01 1.55 6.42
N ASP A 147 11.04 1.82 7.22
CA ASP A 147 11.20 1.23 8.54
C ASP A 147 10.16 1.80 9.52
N ASP A 148 9.88 3.10 9.48
CA ASP A 148 8.81 3.75 10.24
C ASP A 148 7.43 3.17 9.86
N TYR A 149 7.19 2.89 8.58
CA TYR A 149 5.96 2.25 8.12
C TYR A 149 5.85 0.80 8.62
N HIS A 150 6.94 0.04 8.63
CA HIS A 150 6.97 -1.30 9.23
C HIS A 150 6.67 -1.26 10.73
N LEU A 151 7.24 -0.30 11.45
CA LEU A 151 6.97 -0.12 12.87
C LEU A 151 5.49 0.18 13.11
N SER A 152 4.90 1.04 12.28
CA SER A 152 3.47 1.37 12.33
C SER A 152 2.58 0.14 12.10
N LEU A 153 2.94 -0.74 11.15
CA LEU A 153 2.20 -1.98 10.91
C LEU A 153 2.28 -2.92 12.11
N ARG A 154 3.45 -3.07 12.73
CA ARG A 154 3.60 -3.87 13.94
C ARG A 154 2.80 -3.32 15.12
N LEU A 155 2.77 -2.00 15.27
CA LEU A 155 1.99 -1.35 16.33
C LEU A 155 0.50 -1.73 16.28
N VAL A 156 -0.07 -1.84 15.08
CA VAL A 156 -1.47 -2.23 14.89
C VAL A 156 -1.69 -3.74 14.86
N GLY A 157 -0.64 -4.56 15.03
CA GLY A 157 -0.72 -6.03 15.04
C GLY A 157 -0.61 -6.67 13.66
N LEU A 158 -0.05 -5.96 12.67
CA LEU A 158 0.22 -6.49 11.32
C LEU A 158 1.72 -6.77 11.16
N ASP A 159 2.14 -8.00 11.42
CA ASP A 159 3.51 -8.44 11.15
C ASP A 159 3.57 -9.26 9.86
N PHE A 160 4.06 -8.63 8.79
CA PHE A 160 4.23 -9.25 7.47
C PHE A 160 5.62 -9.86 7.24
N ASN A 161 6.38 -10.16 8.29
CA ASN A 161 7.62 -10.90 8.13
C ASN A 161 7.34 -12.38 7.84
N PHE A 162 7.07 -12.69 6.58
CA PHE A 162 6.89 -14.07 6.08
C PHE A 162 8.22 -14.79 5.81
N LYS A 163 9.31 -14.42 6.50
CA LYS A 163 10.56 -15.17 6.44
C LYS A 163 10.55 -16.22 7.56
N GLU A 164 9.92 -17.32 7.29
CA GLU A 164 10.20 -18.66 7.80
C GLU A 164 9.91 -19.67 6.70
#